data_884666a2c96757b34579aaf8f46d38ac
#
_entry.id   884666a2c96757b34579aaf8f46d38ac
#
_cell.length_a   1.000
_cell.length_b   1.000
_cell.length_c   1.000
_cell.angle_alpha   90.00
_cell.angle_beta   90.00
_cell.angle_gamma   90.00
#
_symmetry.space_group_name_H-M   'P 1'
#
loop_
_entity.id
_entity.type
_entity.pdbx_description
1 polymer ?
#
loop_
_entity_poly.entity_id
_entity_poly.type
_entity_poly.pdbx_seq_one_letter_code
_entity_poly.pdbx_strand_id
1 'polypeptide(L)'
;GGDYGKTKRIMSIDRIKDCIDFWYKYLNKDAKDIYVIFFGGEPLLNKKGIKFAVKYVRELLSKHNIRPHFSITSNATLLDEDFAEFLVENKIPVTISIDGGRHIQNKNRPLAGGSKSFDIVNKNVKNLMKIRQNLTARVTLVHEDVGHLVDIVKDLWEMGFGQVQYDLVSTDDPKLKITE
;
A
#
# COMPACT_ATOMS: atom_id res chain seq x y z
N GLY A 1 6.77 11.61 -0.23
CA GLY A 1 7.33 10.53 0.57
C GLY A 1 8.04 11.12 1.78
N GLY A 2 7.79 10.55 2.98
CA GLY A 2 8.41 11.02 4.20
C GLY A 2 9.94 10.94 4.13
N ASP A 3 10.62 11.83 4.82
CA ASP A 3 12.07 11.76 5.00
C ASP A 3 12.39 10.64 6.00
N TYR A 4 12.76 9.47 5.48
CA TYR A 4 13.16 8.32 6.29
C TYR A 4 14.66 8.33 6.60
N GLY A 5 15.31 9.49 6.53
CA GLY A 5 16.75 9.67 6.74
C GLY A 5 17.60 9.19 5.55
N LYS A 6 18.91 9.41 5.65
CA LYS A 6 19.87 9.18 4.55
C LYS A 6 20.09 7.69 4.19
N THR A 7 19.64 6.75 5.03
CA THR A 7 19.88 5.31 4.82
C THR A 7 18.59 4.57 4.51
N LYS A 8 18.37 4.23 3.23
CA LYS A 8 17.31 3.33 2.81
C LYS A 8 17.67 1.90 3.23
N ARG A 9 17.15 1.42 4.35
CA ARG A 9 17.37 0.05 4.84
C ARG A 9 16.11 -0.78 4.66
N ILE A 10 16.27 -1.96 4.07
CA ILE A 10 15.25 -2.99 4.05
C ILE A 10 15.39 -3.80 5.35
N MET A 11 14.27 -4.04 6.04
CA MET A 11 14.26 -4.84 7.26
C MET A 11 14.61 -6.30 6.94
N SER A 12 15.61 -6.85 7.64
CA SER A 12 15.99 -8.26 7.48
C SER A 12 14.90 -9.18 8.06
N ILE A 13 14.92 -10.45 7.65
CA ILE A 13 14.00 -11.48 8.19
C ILE A 13 14.16 -11.61 9.70
N ASP A 14 15.39 -11.63 10.22
CA ASP A 14 15.64 -11.70 11.67
C ASP A 14 15.03 -10.51 12.42
N ARG A 15 15.21 -9.30 11.87
CA ARG A 15 14.61 -8.11 12.47
C ARG A 15 13.08 -8.13 12.43
N ILE A 16 12.48 -8.63 11.34
CA ILE A 16 11.04 -8.82 11.25
C ILE A 16 10.58 -9.81 12.32
N LYS A 17 11.30 -10.92 12.46
CA LYS A 17 11.03 -11.92 13.49
C LYS A 17 11.11 -11.33 14.88
N ASP A 18 12.16 -10.61 15.23
CA ASP A 18 12.33 -9.96 16.53
C ASP A 18 11.17 -9.01 16.86
N CYS A 19 10.74 -8.22 15.86
CA CYS A 19 9.60 -7.30 16.01
C CYS A 19 8.29 -8.05 16.26
N ILE A 20 8.05 -9.15 15.54
CA ILE A 20 6.85 -9.97 15.72
C ILE A 20 6.88 -10.67 17.06
N ASP A 21 8.02 -11.23 17.49
CA ASP A 21 8.18 -11.87 18.80
C ASP A 21 7.93 -10.88 19.96
N PHE A 22 8.51 -9.67 19.81
CA PHE A 22 8.25 -8.59 20.78
C PHE A 22 6.78 -8.25 20.85
N TRP A 23 6.12 -8.01 19.70
CA TRP A 23 4.68 -7.73 19.66
C TRP A 23 3.86 -8.89 20.27
N TYR A 24 4.18 -10.13 19.92
CA TYR A 24 3.46 -11.33 20.41
C TYR A 24 3.56 -11.49 21.92
N LYS A 25 4.69 -11.11 22.52
CA LYS A 25 4.87 -11.12 23.98
C LYS A 25 3.85 -10.24 24.71
N TYR A 26 3.46 -9.12 24.11
CA TYR A 26 2.52 -8.14 24.68
C TYR A 26 1.11 -8.23 24.10
N LEU A 27 0.88 -9.20 23.21
CA LEU A 27 -0.43 -9.40 22.61
C LEU A 27 -1.46 -9.76 23.67
N ASN A 28 -2.62 -9.06 23.64
CA ASN A 28 -3.79 -9.52 24.40
C ASN A 28 -4.28 -10.85 23.84
N LYS A 29 -4.17 -11.92 24.62
CA LYS A 29 -4.54 -13.29 24.22
C LYS A 29 -6.06 -13.51 24.16
N ASP A 30 -6.86 -12.59 24.71
CA ASP A 30 -8.33 -12.62 24.64
C ASP A 30 -8.87 -11.91 23.37
N ALA A 31 -8.00 -11.26 22.60
CA ALA A 31 -8.38 -10.67 21.33
C ALA A 31 -8.91 -11.74 20.36
N LYS A 32 -9.99 -11.43 19.65
CA LYS A 32 -10.55 -12.33 18.61
C LYS A 32 -9.91 -12.10 17.23
N ASP A 33 -9.58 -10.85 16.96
CA ASP A 33 -9.04 -10.42 15.66
C ASP A 33 -7.85 -9.49 15.89
N ILE A 34 -6.85 -9.63 15.04
CA ILE A 34 -5.71 -8.71 14.97
C ILE A 34 -5.46 -8.27 13.54
N TYR A 35 -4.93 -7.06 13.37
CA TYR A 35 -4.68 -6.47 12.07
C TYR A 35 -3.20 -6.16 11.91
N VAL A 36 -2.61 -6.68 10.84
CA VAL A 36 -1.21 -6.43 10.45
C VAL A 36 -1.22 -5.68 9.13
N ILE A 37 -0.75 -4.45 9.16
CA ILE A 37 -0.75 -3.56 7.99
C ILE A 37 0.67 -3.42 7.47
N PHE A 38 0.89 -3.85 6.21
CA PHE A 38 2.15 -3.61 5.53
C PHE A 38 2.13 -2.23 4.90
N PHE A 39 2.90 -1.34 5.50
CA PHE A 39 2.99 0.06 5.13
C PHE A 39 4.46 0.53 5.17
N GLY A 40 4.72 1.76 4.76
CA GLY A 40 6.06 2.35 4.81
C GLY A 40 6.34 3.17 3.56
N GLY A 41 7.59 3.29 3.14
CA GLY A 41 7.92 3.96 1.88
C GLY A 41 7.32 3.20 0.69
N GLU A 42 7.78 1.96 0.47
CA GLU A 42 7.18 1.01 -0.47
C GLU A 42 7.39 -0.42 0.06
N PRO A 43 6.33 -1.09 0.55
CA PRO A 43 6.47 -2.41 1.16
C PRO A 43 6.90 -3.49 0.16
N LEU A 44 6.59 -3.34 -1.14
CA LEU A 44 6.98 -4.32 -2.16
C LEU A 44 8.49 -4.39 -2.42
N LEU A 45 9.28 -3.47 -1.87
CA LEU A 45 10.74 -3.63 -1.79
C LEU A 45 11.15 -4.84 -0.94
N ASN A 46 10.29 -5.31 -0.03
CA ASN A 46 10.56 -6.42 0.87
C ASN A 46 9.51 -7.55 0.77
N LYS A 47 9.22 -8.00 -0.44
CA LYS A 47 8.26 -9.10 -0.69
C LYS A 47 8.57 -10.35 0.12
N LYS A 48 9.87 -10.72 0.25
CA LYS A 48 10.30 -11.86 1.07
C LYS A 48 9.95 -11.67 2.55
N GLY A 49 10.18 -10.47 3.07
CA GLY A 49 9.83 -10.13 4.45
C GLY A 49 8.33 -10.18 4.71
N ILE A 50 7.50 -9.71 3.76
CA ILE A 50 6.04 -9.79 3.85
C ILE A 50 5.59 -11.25 3.87
N LYS A 51 6.07 -12.08 2.93
CA LYS A 51 5.74 -13.51 2.87
C LYS A 51 6.11 -14.22 4.19
N PHE A 52 7.30 -13.92 4.71
CA PHE A 52 7.74 -14.44 6.01
C PHE A 52 6.82 -13.98 7.15
N ALA A 53 6.51 -12.68 7.25
CA ALA A 53 5.67 -12.13 8.32
C ALA A 53 4.27 -12.75 8.34
N VAL A 54 3.64 -12.90 7.17
CA VAL A 54 2.31 -13.54 7.05
C VAL A 54 2.34 -14.96 7.57
N LYS A 55 3.33 -15.75 7.14
CA LYS A 55 3.49 -17.13 7.59
C LYS A 55 3.75 -17.20 9.09
N TYR A 56 4.70 -16.42 9.58
CA TYR A 56 5.16 -16.49 10.97
C TYR A 56 4.06 -16.02 11.96
N VAL A 57 3.32 -14.96 11.65
CA VAL A 57 2.18 -14.52 12.49
C VAL A 57 1.11 -15.60 12.55
N ARG A 58 0.78 -16.24 11.42
CA ARG A 58 -0.20 -17.34 11.42
C ARG A 58 0.25 -18.52 12.27
N GLU A 59 1.53 -18.90 12.18
CA GLU A 59 2.10 -19.97 12.98
C GLU A 59 2.04 -19.67 14.48
N LEU A 60 2.41 -18.45 14.89
CA LEU A 60 2.34 -18.03 16.29
C LEU A 60 0.90 -18.05 16.85
N LEU A 61 -0.07 -17.63 16.02
CA LEU A 61 -1.46 -17.53 16.43
C LEU A 61 -2.26 -18.84 16.27
N SER A 62 -1.69 -19.85 15.61
CA SER A 62 -2.38 -21.13 15.38
C SER A 62 -2.83 -21.85 16.65
N LYS A 63 -2.17 -21.58 17.79
CA LYS A 63 -2.49 -22.13 19.12
C LYS A 63 -3.51 -21.28 19.90
N HIS A 64 -3.97 -20.18 19.34
CA HIS A 64 -4.90 -19.25 19.93
C HIS A 64 -6.15 -19.12 19.06
N ASN A 65 -7.26 -18.79 19.64
CA ASN A 65 -8.48 -18.50 18.88
C ASN A 65 -8.49 -17.04 18.40
N ILE A 66 -7.38 -16.61 17.78
CA ILE A 66 -7.16 -15.25 17.27
C ILE A 66 -7.00 -15.31 15.76
N ARG A 67 -7.77 -14.50 15.04
CA ARG A 67 -7.73 -14.42 13.58
C ARG A 67 -6.82 -13.27 13.11
N PRO A 68 -5.71 -13.55 12.42
CA PRO A 68 -4.90 -12.49 11.82
C PRO A 68 -5.51 -12.00 10.50
N HIS A 69 -5.69 -10.70 10.38
CA HIS A 69 -6.03 -9.99 9.15
C HIS A 69 -4.82 -9.21 8.67
N PHE A 70 -4.53 -9.30 7.38
CA PHE A 70 -3.41 -8.60 6.77
C PHE A 70 -3.94 -7.61 5.74
N SER A 71 -3.25 -6.50 5.55
CA SER A 71 -3.49 -5.57 4.44
C SER A 71 -2.19 -4.93 3.99
N ILE A 72 -2.17 -4.43 2.76
CA ILE A 72 -1.01 -3.76 2.19
C ILE A 72 -1.41 -2.49 1.44
N THR A 73 -0.63 -1.42 1.61
CA THR A 73 -0.74 -0.21 0.79
C THR A 73 0.55 -0.07 -0.01
N SER A 74 0.44 0.00 -1.34
CA SER A 74 1.57 0.03 -2.26
C SER A 74 1.35 1.02 -3.40
N ASN A 75 2.43 1.57 -3.94
CA ASN A 75 2.39 2.33 -5.18
C ASN A 75 2.31 1.44 -6.44
N ALA A 76 2.27 0.13 -6.27
CA ALA A 76 2.16 -0.90 -7.29
C ALA A 76 3.27 -0.92 -8.37
N THR A 77 4.30 -0.09 -8.28
CA THR A 77 5.38 -0.07 -9.29
C THR A 77 6.18 -1.38 -9.34
N LEU A 78 6.24 -2.09 -8.22
CA LEU A 78 6.97 -3.37 -8.05
C LEU A 78 6.05 -4.58 -7.96
N LEU A 79 4.75 -4.41 -8.20
CA LEU A 79 3.79 -5.51 -8.14
C LEU A 79 3.93 -6.40 -9.39
N ASP A 80 4.43 -7.62 -9.19
CA ASP A 80 4.49 -8.67 -10.21
C ASP A 80 3.38 -9.72 -10.03
N GLU A 81 3.28 -10.64 -10.97
CA GLU A 81 2.23 -11.68 -10.99
C GLU A 81 2.36 -12.61 -9.79
N ASP A 82 3.57 -13.11 -9.50
CA ASP A 82 3.81 -14.01 -8.35
C ASP A 82 3.36 -13.40 -7.02
N PHE A 83 3.60 -12.10 -6.83
CA PHE A 83 3.20 -11.45 -5.61
C PHE A 83 1.70 -11.09 -5.59
N ALA A 84 1.12 -10.81 -6.75
CA ALA A 84 -0.32 -10.62 -6.90
C ALA A 84 -1.09 -11.92 -6.54
N GLU A 85 -0.63 -13.07 -7.03
CA GLU A 85 -1.18 -14.39 -6.66
C GLU A 85 -1.05 -14.64 -5.15
N PHE A 86 0.12 -14.41 -4.58
CA PHE A 86 0.33 -14.52 -3.12
C PHE A 86 -0.67 -13.66 -2.32
N LEU A 87 -0.95 -12.44 -2.75
CA LEU A 87 -1.92 -11.55 -2.07
C LEU A 87 -3.34 -12.10 -2.16
N VAL A 88 -3.73 -12.66 -3.30
CA VAL A 88 -5.06 -13.27 -3.51
C VAL A 88 -5.20 -14.55 -2.68
N GLU A 89 -4.26 -15.48 -2.79
CA GLU A 89 -4.26 -16.75 -2.04
C GLU A 89 -4.34 -16.53 -0.52
N ASN A 90 -3.62 -15.51 -0.04
CA ASN A 90 -3.59 -15.17 1.38
C ASN A 90 -4.71 -14.23 1.82
N LYS A 91 -5.63 -13.84 0.93
CA LYS A 91 -6.76 -12.93 1.18
C LYS A 91 -6.31 -11.59 1.75
N ILE A 92 -5.20 -11.05 1.27
CA ILE A 92 -4.61 -9.78 1.72
C ILE A 92 -5.20 -8.63 0.89
N PRO A 93 -6.06 -7.75 1.44
CA PRO A 93 -6.53 -6.55 0.77
C PRO A 93 -5.38 -5.65 0.34
N VAL A 94 -5.54 -5.07 -0.85
CA VAL A 94 -4.54 -4.17 -1.44
C VAL A 94 -5.16 -2.80 -1.66
N THR A 95 -4.53 -1.80 -1.08
CA THR A 95 -4.80 -0.39 -1.40
C THR A 95 -3.69 0.12 -2.29
N ILE A 96 -4.04 0.66 -3.45
CA ILE A 96 -3.09 1.20 -4.42
C ILE A 96 -2.99 2.71 -4.24
N SER A 97 -1.79 3.18 -3.96
CA SER A 97 -1.49 4.63 -3.93
C SER A 97 -1.37 5.14 -5.36
N ILE A 98 -2.43 5.79 -5.84
CA ILE A 98 -2.55 6.35 -7.19
C ILE A 98 -3.39 7.62 -7.10
N ASP A 99 -2.92 8.73 -7.67
CA ASP A 99 -3.53 10.04 -7.47
C ASP A 99 -4.53 10.43 -8.58
N GLY A 100 -4.68 9.62 -9.62
CA GLY A 100 -5.62 9.87 -10.70
C GLY A 100 -5.14 9.34 -12.04
N GLY A 101 -5.66 9.90 -13.12
CA GLY A 101 -5.27 9.58 -14.49
C GLY A 101 -3.80 9.94 -14.79
N ARG A 102 -3.38 9.66 -16.02
CA ARG A 102 -1.97 9.78 -16.48
C ARG A 102 -1.29 11.09 -16.10
N HIS A 103 -1.97 12.22 -16.28
CA HIS A 103 -1.37 13.53 -16.06
C HIS A 103 -1.08 13.75 -14.58
N ILE A 104 -2.08 13.57 -13.73
CA ILE A 104 -2.01 13.79 -12.27
C ILE A 104 -1.04 12.78 -11.64
N GLN A 105 -1.16 11.50 -11.97
CA GLN A 105 -0.27 10.47 -11.44
C GLN A 105 1.21 10.76 -11.76
N ASN A 106 1.53 11.13 -13.00
CA ASN A 106 2.90 11.40 -13.38
C ASN A 106 3.47 12.69 -12.78
N LYS A 107 2.60 13.69 -12.51
CA LYS A 107 2.96 14.95 -11.84
C LYS A 107 3.26 14.68 -10.34
N ASN A 108 2.33 13.99 -9.66
CA ASN A 108 2.38 13.88 -8.21
C ASN A 108 3.28 12.72 -7.72
N ARG A 109 3.39 11.64 -8.52
CA ARG A 109 4.15 10.42 -8.15
C ARG A 109 5.12 9.98 -9.24
N PRO A 110 6.09 10.81 -9.62
CA PRO A 110 7.14 10.35 -10.53
C PRO A 110 7.93 9.18 -9.90
N LEU A 111 8.53 8.34 -10.75
CA LEU A 111 9.48 7.32 -10.29
C LEU A 111 10.76 7.97 -9.75
N ALA A 112 11.54 7.20 -8.99
CA ALA A 112 12.88 7.63 -8.60
C ALA A 112 13.68 7.95 -9.87
N GLY A 113 14.21 9.19 -9.94
CA GLY A 113 14.87 9.69 -11.16
C GLY A 113 13.96 10.53 -12.09
N GLY A 114 12.68 10.78 -11.69
CA GLY A 114 11.78 11.73 -12.36
C GLY A 114 11.02 11.17 -13.56
N SER A 115 11.19 9.90 -13.90
CA SER A 115 10.44 9.28 -15.00
C SER A 115 8.97 9.03 -14.63
N LYS A 116 8.11 8.88 -15.65
CA LYS A 116 6.66 8.72 -15.52
C LYS A 116 6.30 7.37 -14.90
N SER A 117 5.39 7.37 -13.91
CA SER A 117 4.98 6.16 -13.18
C SER A 117 3.69 5.52 -13.71
N PHE A 118 2.81 6.29 -14.38
CA PHE A 118 1.46 5.84 -14.70
C PHE A 118 1.41 4.52 -15.47
N ASP A 119 2.24 4.37 -16.51
CA ASP A 119 2.14 3.19 -17.37
C ASP A 119 2.50 1.89 -16.64
N ILE A 120 3.54 1.92 -15.81
CA ILE A 120 3.90 0.74 -15.00
C ILE A 120 2.83 0.43 -13.95
N VAL A 121 2.32 1.44 -13.26
CA VAL A 121 1.27 1.27 -12.25
C VAL A 121 0.00 0.73 -12.90
N ASN A 122 -0.48 1.35 -13.99
CA ASN A 122 -1.69 0.93 -14.70
C ASN A 122 -1.57 -0.51 -15.22
N LYS A 123 -0.42 -0.89 -15.79
CA LYS A 123 -0.16 -2.27 -16.24
C LYS A 123 -0.28 -3.26 -15.08
N ASN A 124 0.40 -2.99 -13.97
CA ASN A 124 0.44 -3.89 -12.82
C ASN A 124 -0.93 -3.99 -12.13
N VAL A 125 -1.65 -2.86 -12.01
CA VAL A 125 -3.02 -2.82 -11.49
C VAL A 125 -3.96 -3.64 -12.37
N LYS A 126 -3.90 -3.47 -13.71
CA LYS A 126 -4.72 -4.27 -14.63
C LYS A 126 -4.44 -5.77 -14.54
N ASN A 127 -3.18 -6.17 -14.32
CA ASN A 127 -2.84 -7.58 -14.11
C ASN A 127 -3.44 -8.10 -12.79
N LEU A 128 -3.33 -7.34 -11.71
CA LEU A 128 -3.97 -7.72 -10.45
C LEU A 128 -5.50 -7.83 -10.58
N MET A 129 -6.14 -6.92 -11.33
CA MET A 129 -7.60 -6.93 -11.55
C MET A 129 -8.11 -8.17 -12.30
N LYS A 130 -7.26 -8.84 -13.09
CA LYS A 130 -7.64 -10.11 -13.75
C LYS A 130 -7.93 -11.23 -12.76
N ILE A 131 -7.26 -11.22 -11.62
CA ILE A 131 -7.33 -12.26 -10.59
C ILE A 131 -8.02 -11.78 -9.31
N ARG A 132 -8.23 -10.48 -9.16
CA ARG A 132 -8.89 -9.85 -8.02
C ARG A 132 -9.69 -8.63 -8.45
N GLN A 133 -10.96 -8.60 -8.10
CA GLN A 133 -11.84 -7.45 -8.30
C GLN A 133 -11.88 -6.56 -7.05
N ASN A 134 -12.47 -5.35 -7.18
CA ASN A 134 -12.71 -4.40 -6.08
C ASN A 134 -11.44 -3.91 -5.38
N LEU A 135 -10.50 -3.39 -6.16
CA LEU A 135 -9.33 -2.69 -5.62
C LEU A 135 -9.71 -1.31 -5.08
N THR A 136 -9.01 -0.88 -4.04
CA THR A 136 -9.12 0.46 -3.49
C THR A 136 -7.99 1.32 -4.01
N ALA A 137 -8.31 2.48 -4.59
CA ALA A 137 -7.37 3.55 -4.88
C ALA A 137 -7.25 4.46 -3.65
N ARG A 138 -6.04 4.87 -3.31
CA ARG A 138 -5.76 5.90 -2.30
C ARG A 138 -5.07 7.07 -2.96
N VAL A 139 -5.78 8.19 -2.97
CA VAL A 139 -5.38 9.46 -3.57
C VAL A 139 -4.82 10.37 -2.49
N THR A 140 -3.69 11.02 -2.73
CA THR A 140 -3.21 12.11 -1.90
C THR A 140 -3.49 13.41 -2.64
N LEU A 141 -4.48 14.18 -2.15
CA LEU A 141 -4.86 15.45 -2.76
C LEU A 141 -3.87 16.55 -2.36
N VAL A 142 -3.41 17.28 -3.36
CA VAL A 142 -2.69 18.54 -3.21
C VAL A 142 -3.59 19.71 -3.62
N HIS A 143 -3.24 20.93 -3.22
CA HIS A 143 -4.04 22.12 -3.47
C HIS A 143 -4.51 22.25 -4.94
N GLU A 144 -3.63 22.08 -5.89
CA GLU A 144 -3.93 22.20 -7.32
C GLU A 144 -4.94 21.16 -7.84
N ASP A 145 -5.03 20.00 -7.18
CA ASP A 145 -5.85 18.87 -7.64
C ASP A 145 -7.27 18.90 -7.05
N VAL A 146 -7.56 19.78 -6.09
CA VAL A 146 -8.89 19.87 -5.43
C VAL A 146 -10.00 20.15 -6.43
N GLY A 147 -9.76 21.08 -7.37
CA GLY A 147 -10.73 21.42 -8.42
C GLY A 147 -10.97 20.28 -9.44
N HIS A 148 -10.11 19.26 -9.46
CA HIS A 148 -10.16 18.12 -10.37
C HIS A 148 -10.66 16.84 -9.71
N LEU A 149 -11.14 16.90 -8.46
CA LEU A 149 -11.51 15.70 -7.68
C LEU A 149 -12.53 14.80 -8.41
N VAL A 150 -13.52 15.37 -9.08
CA VAL A 150 -14.54 14.62 -9.82
C VAL A 150 -13.89 13.86 -11.00
N ASP A 151 -12.99 14.51 -11.73
CA ASP A 151 -12.30 13.88 -12.85
C ASP A 151 -11.33 12.80 -12.38
N ILE A 152 -10.64 13.03 -11.26
CA ILE A 152 -9.79 12.01 -10.60
C ILE A 152 -10.61 10.75 -10.30
N VAL A 153 -11.79 10.91 -9.70
CA VAL A 153 -12.65 9.78 -9.34
C VAL A 153 -13.14 9.05 -10.59
N LYS A 154 -13.53 9.78 -11.64
CA LYS A 154 -13.95 9.19 -12.92
C LYS A 154 -12.81 8.40 -13.56
N ASP A 155 -11.61 8.98 -13.66
CA ASP A 155 -10.42 8.31 -14.21
C ASP A 155 -10.15 6.99 -13.48
N LEU A 156 -10.23 6.99 -12.15
CA LEU A 156 -9.98 5.80 -11.33
C LEU A 156 -11.09 4.75 -11.51
N TRP A 157 -12.34 5.14 -11.66
CA TRP A 157 -13.43 4.21 -11.98
C TRP A 157 -13.27 3.60 -13.38
N GLU A 158 -12.90 4.38 -14.37
CA GLU A 158 -12.60 3.90 -15.73
C GLU A 158 -11.39 2.93 -15.74
N MET A 159 -10.45 3.12 -14.82
CA MET A 159 -9.35 2.17 -14.60
C MET A 159 -9.80 0.88 -13.93
N GLY A 160 -11.01 0.82 -13.34
CA GLY A 160 -11.62 -0.36 -12.71
C GLY A 160 -11.54 -0.42 -11.18
N PHE A 161 -11.16 0.68 -10.51
CA PHE A 161 -11.20 0.72 -9.04
C PHE A 161 -12.64 0.74 -8.53
N GLY A 162 -12.94 -0.14 -7.55
CA GLY A 162 -14.26 -0.20 -6.92
C GLY A 162 -14.44 0.79 -5.77
N GLN A 163 -13.34 1.29 -5.22
CA GLN A 163 -13.33 2.26 -4.13
C GLN A 163 -12.23 3.30 -4.32
N VAL A 164 -12.53 4.54 -3.97
CA VAL A 164 -11.57 5.64 -3.94
C VAL A 164 -11.57 6.25 -2.54
N GLN A 165 -10.41 6.23 -1.90
CA GLN A 165 -10.14 6.94 -0.65
C GLN A 165 -9.21 8.10 -0.95
N TYR A 166 -9.41 9.23 -0.29
CA TYR A 166 -8.51 10.36 -0.43
C TYR A 166 -8.13 10.92 0.93
N ASP A 167 -6.88 11.35 1.01
CA ASP A 167 -6.32 12.08 2.13
C ASP A 167 -5.77 13.42 1.64
N LEU A 168 -5.90 14.44 2.46
CA LEU A 168 -5.25 15.71 2.18
C LEU A 168 -3.75 15.57 2.43
N VAL A 169 -2.95 16.19 1.58
CA VAL A 169 -1.50 16.20 1.77
C VAL A 169 -1.15 16.86 3.11
N SER A 170 -0.32 16.20 3.90
CA SER A 170 0.27 16.79 5.10
C SER A 170 1.67 17.31 4.74
N THR A 171 1.81 18.63 4.63
CA THR A 171 3.06 19.29 4.21
C THR A 171 3.14 20.71 4.72
N ASP A 172 4.35 21.20 4.91
CA ASP A 172 4.65 22.61 5.19
C ASP A 172 4.87 23.44 3.93
N ASP A 173 4.93 22.78 2.74
CA ASP A 173 5.06 23.48 1.46
C ASP A 173 3.73 24.20 1.13
N PRO A 174 3.72 25.56 1.09
CA PRO A 174 2.51 26.34 0.84
C PRO A 174 1.91 26.12 -0.55
N LYS A 175 2.69 25.63 -1.53
CA LYS A 175 2.20 25.31 -2.88
C LYS A 175 1.37 24.03 -2.93
N LEU A 176 1.64 23.11 -2.03
CA LEU A 176 0.93 21.83 -1.97
C LEU A 176 -0.17 21.82 -0.93
N LYS A 177 -0.03 22.66 0.11
CA LYS A 177 -0.94 22.73 1.26
C LYS A 177 -2.32 23.19 0.82
N ILE A 178 -3.34 22.44 1.21
CA ILE A 178 -4.73 22.83 1.07
C ILE A 178 -5.07 23.77 2.24
N THR A 179 -5.45 25.00 1.91
CA THR A 179 -5.96 26.00 2.87
C THR A 179 -7.47 26.14 2.65
N GLU A 180 -8.17 26.53 3.71
CA GLU A 180 -9.60 26.86 3.66
C GLU A 180 -9.92 27.92 2.61
#